data_a36a86aca8e0ef7e3f1921700cd6061f
#
_entry.id   a36a86aca8e0ef7e3f1921700cd6061f
#
_cell.length_a   1.000
_cell.length_b   1.000
_cell.length_c   1.000
_cell.angle_alpha   90.00
_cell.angle_beta   90.00
_cell.angle_gamma   90.00
#
_symmetry.space_group_name_H-M   'P 1'
#
loop_
_entity.id
_entity.type
_entity.pdbx_description
1 polymer ?
#
loop_
_entity_poly.entity_id
_entity_poly.type
_entity_poly.pdbx_seq_one_letter_code
_entity_poly.pdbx_strand_id
1 'polypeptide(L)'
;MSDLFDGELYKKFFEVVGSPEEGKRISQAKAAQALGYSGGVISAYKSQAYNGDVKTLEKKIAAWLKREERRLDRLDVPVAETSALEKIRRAVTIAQDEGDIAVVIGDSGTGKTTALRQYAKESHSAILIEVDPSFSQVTLMNEIARAIGVDHKGGQNAVVERVIESLTGRDAVLIVDEADYLSDSSLELLRRVINDKSKTGVVLVGLPRLEFKIRNLKNDHQQLQSRIGVLVKLGKLKKADAISIIAGVWKGVPTQIFDTFIQTANGSTRTLVKLMGRVHQIMGLNKANTPDAEIIAEAGELLMR
;
A
#
# COMPACT_ATOMS: atom_id res chain seq x y z
N MET A 1 2.05 -18.95 -45.28
CA MET A 1 2.69 -18.56 -44.01
C MET A 1 1.69 -18.06 -42.93
N SER A 2 0.37 -18.00 -43.24
CA SER A 2 -0.68 -17.49 -42.32
C SER A 2 -1.25 -18.52 -41.33
N ASP A 3 -0.90 -19.78 -41.43
CA ASP A 3 -1.46 -20.84 -40.58
C ASP A 3 -0.68 -21.11 -39.28
N LEU A 4 0.41 -20.38 -39.03
CA LEU A 4 1.27 -20.59 -37.87
C LEU A 4 0.90 -19.74 -36.65
N PHE A 5 0.17 -18.63 -36.85
CA PHE A 5 -0.17 -17.64 -35.83
C PHE A 5 -1.68 -17.61 -35.58
N ASP A 6 -2.10 -17.68 -34.31
CA ASP A 6 -3.49 -17.47 -33.93
C ASP A 6 -3.83 -15.96 -34.03
N GLY A 7 -4.56 -15.59 -35.09
CA GLY A 7 -4.87 -14.19 -35.41
C GLY A 7 -5.79 -13.53 -34.38
N GLU A 8 -6.65 -14.26 -33.67
CA GLU A 8 -7.49 -13.71 -32.61
C GLU A 8 -6.69 -13.45 -31.35
N LEU A 9 -5.85 -14.41 -30.94
CA LEU A 9 -4.95 -14.28 -29.82
C LEU A 9 -3.94 -13.14 -30.03
N TYR A 10 -3.41 -13.02 -31.25
CA TYR A 10 -2.50 -11.95 -31.65
C TYR A 10 -3.15 -10.58 -31.47
N LYS A 11 -4.37 -10.39 -31.97
CA LYS A 11 -5.09 -9.12 -31.82
C LYS A 11 -5.31 -8.77 -30.35
N LYS A 12 -5.86 -9.69 -29.56
CA LYS A 12 -6.08 -9.50 -28.12
C LYS A 12 -4.80 -9.14 -27.38
N PHE A 13 -3.69 -9.78 -27.73
CA PHE A 13 -2.41 -9.49 -27.08
C PHE A 13 -1.91 -8.08 -27.37
N PHE A 14 -1.93 -7.64 -28.64
CA PHE A 14 -1.48 -6.30 -29.02
C PHE A 14 -2.52 -5.18 -28.81
N GLU A 15 -3.74 -5.51 -28.44
CA GLU A 15 -4.68 -4.55 -27.85
C GLU A 15 -4.23 -4.09 -26.46
N VAL A 16 -3.59 -4.97 -25.70
CA VAL A 16 -3.13 -4.69 -24.32
C VAL A 16 -1.66 -4.28 -24.29
N VAL A 17 -0.82 -4.83 -25.16
CA VAL A 17 0.63 -4.68 -25.16
C VAL A 17 1.09 -3.75 -26.29
N GLY A 18 1.85 -2.71 -25.94
CA GLY A 18 2.41 -1.77 -26.90
C GLY A 18 3.12 -0.61 -26.22
N SER A 19 3.26 0.52 -26.91
CA SER A 19 3.82 1.73 -26.31
C SER A 19 2.72 2.54 -25.58
N PRO A 20 3.08 3.31 -24.55
CA PRO A 20 2.15 4.25 -23.90
C PRO A 20 1.56 5.28 -24.88
N GLU A 21 2.34 5.66 -25.89
CA GLU A 21 1.90 6.57 -26.97
C GLU A 21 0.78 5.97 -27.84
N GLU A 22 0.75 4.63 -27.97
CA GLU A 22 -0.33 3.89 -28.61
C GLU A 22 -1.56 3.70 -27.70
N GLY A 23 -1.57 4.29 -26.49
CA GLY A 23 -2.62 4.10 -25.48
C GLY A 23 -2.64 2.70 -24.85
N LYS A 24 -1.55 1.94 -24.99
CA LYS A 24 -1.47 0.56 -24.50
C LYS A 24 -1.12 0.52 -23.01
N ARG A 25 -1.71 -0.46 -22.28
CA ARG A 25 -1.58 -0.56 -20.82
C ARG A 25 -0.25 -1.15 -20.36
N ILE A 26 0.35 -2.02 -21.17
CA ILE A 26 1.54 -2.79 -20.81
C ILE A 26 2.61 -2.64 -21.90
N SER A 27 3.82 -2.22 -21.51
CA SER A 27 4.92 -2.13 -22.47
C SER A 27 5.36 -3.52 -22.93
N GLN A 28 5.88 -3.59 -24.18
CA GLN A 28 6.40 -4.85 -24.74
C GLN A 28 7.48 -5.47 -23.86
N ALA A 29 8.35 -4.65 -23.24
CA ALA A 29 9.38 -5.13 -22.33
C ALA A 29 8.80 -5.82 -21.08
N LYS A 30 7.77 -5.23 -20.45
CA LYS A 30 7.08 -5.85 -19.32
C LYS A 30 6.36 -7.14 -19.70
N ALA A 31 5.71 -7.17 -20.88
CA ALA A 31 5.06 -8.37 -21.36
C ALA A 31 6.08 -9.48 -21.65
N ALA A 32 7.19 -9.17 -22.32
CA ALA A 32 8.28 -10.10 -22.57
C ALA A 32 8.83 -10.71 -21.28
N GLN A 33 9.13 -9.89 -20.28
CA GLN A 33 9.60 -10.32 -18.97
C GLN A 33 8.58 -11.25 -18.29
N ALA A 34 7.29 -10.90 -18.32
CA ALA A 34 6.22 -11.70 -17.73
C ALA A 34 6.01 -13.06 -18.40
N LEU A 35 6.30 -13.15 -19.69
CA LEU A 35 6.22 -14.38 -20.49
C LEU A 35 7.51 -15.23 -20.41
N GLY A 36 8.59 -14.68 -19.84
CA GLY A 36 9.90 -15.32 -19.77
C GLY A 36 10.64 -15.32 -21.11
N TYR A 37 10.46 -14.24 -21.92
CA TYR A 37 11.15 -14.03 -23.19
C TYR A 37 11.88 -12.68 -23.23
N SER A 38 12.75 -12.52 -24.22
CA SER A 38 13.36 -11.21 -24.51
C SER A 38 12.39 -10.29 -25.26
N GLY A 39 12.60 -8.98 -25.18
CA GLY A 39 11.84 -8.00 -25.96
C GLY A 39 11.90 -8.24 -27.47
N GLY A 40 13.03 -8.75 -27.97
CA GLY A 40 13.22 -9.12 -29.38
C GLY A 40 12.26 -10.21 -29.84
N VAL A 41 11.94 -11.19 -28.99
CA VAL A 41 10.95 -12.24 -29.31
C VAL A 41 9.54 -11.64 -29.51
N ILE A 42 9.12 -10.72 -28.63
CA ILE A 42 7.82 -10.07 -28.76
C ILE A 42 7.77 -9.16 -29.98
N SER A 43 8.88 -8.45 -30.29
CA SER A 43 8.98 -7.64 -31.51
C SER A 43 8.92 -8.52 -32.78
N ALA A 44 9.63 -9.65 -32.80
CA ALA A 44 9.57 -10.61 -33.90
C ALA A 44 8.18 -11.26 -34.03
N TYR A 45 7.50 -11.54 -32.91
CA TYR A 45 6.12 -12.00 -32.92
C TYR A 45 5.17 -10.92 -33.46
N LYS A 46 5.37 -9.63 -33.09
CA LYS A 46 4.59 -8.50 -33.62
C LYS A 46 4.71 -8.35 -35.15
N SER A 47 5.92 -8.53 -35.67
CA SER A 47 6.16 -8.50 -37.15
C SER A 47 5.88 -9.83 -37.87
N GLN A 48 5.37 -10.84 -37.14
CA GLN A 48 5.14 -12.20 -37.65
C GLN A 48 6.40 -12.86 -38.24
N ALA A 49 7.57 -12.42 -37.79
CA ALA A 49 8.88 -12.92 -38.18
C ALA A 49 9.52 -13.85 -37.14
N TYR A 50 8.76 -14.25 -36.12
CA TYR A 50 9.29 -15.15 -35.08
C TYR A 50 9.40 -16.58 -35.61
N ASN A 51 10.63 -17.10 -35.65
CA ASN A 51 10.95 -18.45 -36.20
C ASN A 51 11.12 -19.51 -35.11
N GLY A 52 10.82 -19.21 -33.85
CA GLY A 52 10.89 -20.15 -32.75
C GLY A 52 9.57 -20.96 -32.60
N ASP A 53 9.40 -21.59 -31.44
CA ASP A 53 8.18 -22.34 -31.11
C ASP A 53 7.00 -21.38 -30.84
N VAL A 54 6.28 -21.02 -31.91
CA VAL A 54 5.10 -20.16 -31.91
C VAL A 54 4.01 -20.73 -31.02
N LYS A 55 3.76 -22.05 -31.08
CA LYS A 55 2.68 -22.70 -30.32
C LYS A 55 2.90 -22.58 -28.80
N THR A 56 4.15 -22.77 -28.37
CA THR A 56 4.48 -22.60 -26.94
C THR A 56 4.39 -21.14 -26.52
N LEU A 57 4.81 -20.20 -27.35
CA LEU A 57 4.68 -18.76 -27.09
C LEU A 57 3.20 -18.37 -26.95
N GLU A 58 2.35 -18.79 -27.87
CA GLU A 58 0.91 -18.50 -27.88
C GLU A 58 0.18 -19.10 -26.69
N LYS A 59 0.52 -20.34 -26.28
CA LYS A 59 0.00 -20.91 -25.02
C LYS A 59 0.34 -20.05 -23.81
N LYS A 60 1.56 -19.52 -23.74
CA LYS A 60 1.98 -18.62 -22.66
C LYS A 60 1.27 -17.28 -22.73
N ILE A 61 1.09 -16.72 -23.94
CA ILE A 61 0.34 -15.47 -24.17
C ILE A 61 -1.11 -15.65 -23.73
N ALA A 62 -1.80 -16.73 -24.14
CA ALA A 62 -3.18 -17.00 -23.76
C ALA A 62 -3.33 -17.14 -22.23
N ALA A 63 -2.42 -17.88 -21.58
CA ALA A 63 -2.42 -18.01 -20.13
C ALA A 63 -2.13 -16.68 -19.39
N TRP A 64 -1.27 -15.84 -19.98
CA TRP A 64 -0.95 -14.53 -19.45
C TRP A 64 -2.11 -13.55 -19.63
N LEU A 65 -2.73 -13.48 -20.81
CA LEU A 65 -3.90 -12.65 -21.07
C LEU A 65 -5.04 -13.00 -20.10
N LYS A 66 -5.34 -14.28 -19.91
CA LYS A 66 -6.35 -14.71 -18.94
C LYS A 66 -6.02 -14.26 -17.49
N ARG A 67 -4.74 -14.17 -17.14
CA ARG A 67 -4.31 -13.61 -15.83
C ARG A 67 -4.47 -12.10 -15.78
N GLU A 68 -4.14 -11.40 -16.86
CA GLU A 68 -4.30 -9.95 -16.95
C GLU A 68 -5.79 -9.54 -16.96
N GLU A 69 -6.65 -10.25 -17.65
CA GLU A 69 -8.11 -10.06 -17.57
C GLU A 69 -8.61 -10.18 -16.13
N ARG A 70 -8.19 -11.24 -15.41
CA ARG A 70 -8.53 -11.40 -13.98
C ARG A 70 -7.94 -10.30 -13.09
N ARG A 71 -6.80 -9.71 -13.47
CA ARG A 71 -6.21 -8.57 -12.74
C ARG A 71 -6.99 -7.27 -12.98
N LEU A 72 -7.51 -7.10 -14.19
CA LEU A 72 -8.34 -5.95 -14.55
C LEU A 72 -9.73 -6.04 -13.93
N ASP A 73 -10.24 -7.26 -13.76
CA ASP A 73 -11.51 -7.55 -13.08
C ASP A 73 -11.39 -7.54 -11.54
N ARG A 74 -10.24 -7.10 -11.00
CA ARG A 74 -10.13 -6.91 -9.55
C ARG A 74 -11.00 -5.75 -9.10
N LEU A 75 -11.75 -6.03 -8.05
CA LEU A 75 -12.54 -5.00 -7.39
C LEU A 75 -11.62 -3.87 -6.92
N ASP A 76 -11.84 -2.67 -7.43
CA ASP A 76 -11.24 -1.46 -6.89
C ASP A 76 -12.11 -0.95 -5.74
N VAL A 77 -11.56 -1.00 -4.53
CA VAL A 77 -12.25 -0.53 -3.33
C VAL A 77 -11.73 0.87 -3.01
N PRO A 78 -12.54 1.90 -3.22
CA PRO A 78 -12.12 3.27 -2.93
C PRO A 78 -11.83 3.42 -1.44
N VAL A 79 -10.88 4.31 -1.12
CA VAL A 79 -10.58 4.62 0.28
C VAL A 79 -11.77 5.42 0.85
N ALA A 80 -12.47 4.80 1.80
CA ALA A 80 -13.59 5.44 2.48
C ALA A 80 -13.10 6.28 3.67
N GLU A 81 -13.84 7.34 3.98
CA GLU A 81 -13.66 8.09 5.23
C GLU A 81 -14.05 7.21 6.41
N THR A 82 -13.05 6.74 7.13
CA THR A 82 -13.21 5.86 8.29
C THR A 82 -12.77 6.55 9.56
N SER A 83 -13.28 6.09 10.70
CA SER A 83 -12.82 6.60 12.00
C SER A 83 -11.32 6.38 12.24
N ALA A 84 -10.71 5.38 11.60
CA ALA A 84 -9.27 5.16 11.65
C ALA A 84 -8.52 6.23 10.85
N LEU A 85 -8.96 6.56 9.63
CA LEU A 85 -8.36 7.61 8.81
C LEU A 85 -8.46 8.98 9.50
N GLU A 86 -9.63 9.30 10.07
CA GLU A 86 -9.83 10.54 10.81
C GLU A 86 -8.89 10.67 12.01
N LYS A 87 -8.75 9.60 12.81
CA LYS A 87 -7.82 9.59 13.95
C LYS A 87 -6.36 9.76 13.51
N ILE A 88 -5.96 9.13 12.41
CA ILE A 88 -4.61 9.28 11.85
C ILE A 88 -4.40 10.73 11.39
N ARG A 89 -5.33 11.31 10.63
CA ARG A 89 -5.24 12.71 10.20
C ARG A 89 -5.04 13.65 11.39
N ARG A 90 -5.83 13.52 12.45
CA ARG A 90 -5.69 14.33 13.66
C ARG A 90 -4.32 14.16 14.31
N ALA A 91 -3.82 12.92 14.44
CA ALA A 91 -2.51 12.67 15.03
C ALA A 91 -1.38 13.29 14.20
N VAL A 92 -1.47 13.21 12.87
CA VAL A 92 -0.49 13.81 11.96
C VAL A 92 -0.53 15.33 12.03
N THR A 93 -1.72 15.94 12.03
CA THR A 93 -1.89 17.40 12.17
C THR A 93 -1.30 17.90 13.47
N ILE A 94 -1.60 17.27 14.60
CA ILE A 94 -1.04 17.68 15.90
C ILE A 94 0.49 17.58 15.89
N ALA A 95 1.04 16.46 15.41
CA ALA A 95 2.49 16.29 15.34
C ALA A 95 3.16 17.37 14.46
N GLN A 96 2.53 17.74 13.35
CA GLN A 96 3.03 18.78 12.43
C GLN A 96 2.97 20.16 13.07
N ASP A 97 1.83 20.54 13.64
CA ASP A 97 1.59 21.86 14.18
C ASP A 97 2.43 22.15 15.44
N GLU A 98 2.60 21.15 16.30
CA GLU A 98 3.32 21.27 17.57
C GLU A 98 4.81 20.90 17.45
N GLY A 99 5.23 20.30 16.34
CA GLY A 99 6.59 19.78 16.18
C GLY A 99 6.91 18.62 17.13
N ASP A 100 5.87 17.89 17.56
CA ASP A 100 5.97 16.80 18.54
C ASP A 100 6.04 15.42 17.86
N ILE A 101 6.17 14.37 18.69
CA ILE A 101 6.08 13.00 18.23
C ILE A 101 4.68 12.46 18.54
N ALA A 102 3.97 12.00 17.50
CA ALA A 102 2.74 11.24 17.66
C ALA A 102 3.00 9.74 17.44
N VAL A 103 2.30 8.91 18.19
CA VAL A 103 2.35 7.45 18.06
C VAL A 103 0.97 6.93 17.74
N VAL A 104 0.86 6.17 16.64
CA VAL A 104 -0.39 5.53 16.21
C VAL A 104 -0.20 4.02 16.23
N ILE A 105 -0.96 3.33 17.04
CA ILE A 105 -0.90 1.87 17.13
C ILE A 105 -2.24 1.23 16.79
N GLY A 106 -2.16 0.04 16.23
CA GLY A 106 -3.35 -0.77 15.93
C GLY A 106 -2.96 -2.13 15.38
N ASP A 107 -3.85 -3.09 15.53
CA ASP A 107 -3.64 -4.44 15.04
C ASP A 107 -3.42 -4.50 13.52
N SER A 108 -2.89 -5.63 13.04
CA SER A 108 -2.77 -5.87 11.61
C SER A 108 -4.16 -5.84 10.95
N GLY A 109 -4.26 -5.17 9.80
CA GLY A 109 -5.51 -5.09 9.06
C GLY A 109 -6.49 -4.01 9.51
N THR A 110 -6.10 -3.09 10.40
CA THR A 110 -6.93 -1.93 10.80
C THR A 110 -6.95 -0.79 9.77
N GLY A 111 -6.19 -0.89 8.68
CA GLY A 111 -6.18 0.11 7.61
C GLY A 111 -5.12 1.20 7.75
N LYS A 112 -4.15 1.10 8.69
CA LYS A 112 -3.09 2.08 8.92
C LYS A 112 -2.38 2.53 7.65
N THR A 113 -1.69 1.62 7.00
CA THR A 113 -0.92 1.89 5.76
C THR A 113 -1.77 2.51 4.66
N THR A 114 -3.01 2.04 4.48
CA THR A 114 -3.94 2.62 3.49
C THR A 114 -4.27 4.07 3.82
N ALA A 115 -4.58 4.36 5.09
CA ALA A 115 -4.87 5.70 5.55
C ALA A 115 -3.66 6.64 5.43
N LEU A 116 -2.45 6.15 5.75
CA LEU A 116 -1.22 6.93 5.63
C LEU A 116 -0.89 7.25 4.16
N ARG A 117 -1.01 6.27 3.27
CA ARG A 117 -0.81 6.49 1.84
C ARG A 117 -1.84 7.44 1.24
N GLN A 118 -3.09 7.39 1.73
CA GLN A 118 -4.12 8.35 1.32
C GLN A 118 -3.78 9.76 1.81
N TYR A 119 -3.40 9.90 3.08
CA TYR A 119 -2.96 11.17 3.64
C TYR A 119 -1.77 11.76 2.88
N ALA A 120 -0.74 10.94 2.60
CA ALA A 120 0.44 11.37 1.87
C ALA A 120 0.17 11.77 0.40
N LYS A 121 -0.92 11.27 -0.20
CA LYS A 121 -1.36 11.73 -1.54
C LYS A 121 -2.07 13.08 -1.48
N GLU A 122 -2.76 13.37 -0.39
CA GLU A 122 -3.54 14.59 -0.19
C GLU A 122 -2.67 15.75 0.33
N SER A 123 -1.59 15.44 1.05
CA SER A 123 -0.73 16.42 1.72
C SER A 123 0.66 16.47 1.08
N HIS A 124 1.04 17.65 0.59
CA HIS A 124 2.40 17.90 0.07
C HIS A 124 3.48 18.04 1.16
N SER A 125 3.07 18.21 2.42
CA SER A 125 3.96 18.32 3.57
C SER A 125 4.32 16.96 4.20
N ALA A 126 3.59 15.89 3.85
CA ALA A 126 3.79 14.57 4.41
C ALA A 126 4.94 13.82 3.72
N ILE A 127 5.89 13.38 4.52
CA ILE A 127 7.02 12.52 4.12
C ILE A 127 6.74 11.14 4.68
N LEU A 128 6.31 10.19 3.84
CA LEU A 128 5.97 8.83 4.26
C LEU A 128 7.13 7.87 3.98
N ILE A 129 7.60 7.20 5.03
CA ILE A 129 8.60 6.12 4.97
C ILE A 129 7.96 4.85 5.49
N GLU A 130 8.01 3.79 4.71
CA GLU A 130 7.59 2.45 5.12
C GLU A 130 8.85 1.63 5.46
N VAL A 131 9.04 1.27 6.71
CA VAL A 131 10.22 0.53 7.16
C VAL A 131 9.96 -0.98 7.20
N ASP A 132 11.03 -1.75 7.11
CA ASP A 132 11.01 -3.20 7.23
C ASP A 132 12.12 -3.70 8.19
N PRO A 133 12.17 -5.01 8.51
CA PRO A 133 13.17 -5.55 9.44
C PRO A 133 14.63 -5.35 9.04
N SER A 134 14.94 -5.02 7.79
CA SER A 134 16.32 -4.79 7.30
C SER A 134 16.83 -3.36 7.56
N PHE A 135 15.96 -2.46 8.03
CA PHE A 135 16.32 -1.05 8.21
C PHE A 135 17.32 -0.85 9.36
N SER A 136 18.51 -0.39 8.99
CA SER A 136 19.49 0.20 9.91
C SER A 136 19.27 1.70 10.04
N GLN A 137 20.00 2.35 10.99
CA GLN A 137 20.01 3.82 11.08
C GLN A 137 20.46 4.49 9.77
N VAL A 138 21.46 3.91 9.10
CA VAL A 138 21.98 4.41 7.82
C VAL A 138 20.92 4.30 6.74
N THR A 139 20.27 3.14 6.65
CA THR A 139 19.19 2.92 5.67
C THR A 139 18.05 3.90 5.89
N LEU A 140 17.61 4.06 7.14
CA LEU A 140 16.54 4.98 7.51
C LEU A 140 16.85 6.43 7.09
N MET A 141 18.05 6.93 7.40
CA MET A 141 18.45 8.30 7.04
C MET A 141 18.57 8.49 5.54
N ASN A 142 19.06 7.49 4.82
CA ASN A 142 19.15 7.53 3.36
C ASN A 142 17.75 7.54 2.70
N GLU A 143 16.80 6.77 3.23
CA GLU A 143 15.41 6.79 2.73
C GLU A 143 14.73 8.13 3.02
N ILE A 144 14.94 8.72 4.20
CA ILE A 144 14.46 10.07 4.50
C ILE A 144 15.06 11.08 3.52
N ALA A 145 16.39 11.04 3.32
CA ALA A 145 17.08 11.94 2.39
C ALA A 145 16.52 11.82 0.95
N ARG A 146 16.27 10.59 0.46
CA ARG A 146 15.66 10.35 -0.85
C ARG A 146 14.25 10.93 -0.92
N ALA A 147 13.43 10.69 0.11
CA ALA A 147 12.05 11.16 0.14
C ALA A 147 11.92 12.69 0.11
N ILE A 148 12.90 13.40 0.70
CA ILE A 148 12.92 14.88 0.68
C ILE A 148 13.75 15.47 -0.46
N GLY A 149 14.35 14.63 -1.31
CA GLY A 149 15.08 15.05 -2.51
C GLY A 149 16.49 15.56 -2.25
N VAL A 150 17.13 15.19 -1.11
CA VAL A 150 18.53 15.56 -0.83
C VAL A 150 19.49 14.41 -1.17
N ASP A 151 20.75 14.79 -1.46
CA ASP A 151 21.78 13.81 -1.76
C ASP A 151 22.07 12.92 -0.55
N HIS A 152 21.95 11.63 -0.74
CA HIS A 152 22.19 10.59 0.27
C HIS A 152 23.58 9.92 0.12
N LYS A 153 24.44 10.45 -0.73
CA LYS A 153 25.83 9.98 -0.92
C LYS A 153 26.76 10.62 0.11
N GLY A 154 27.83 9.90 0.44
CA GLY A 154 28.85 10.36 1.38
C GLY A 154 28.74 9.74 2.77
N GLY A 155 29.46 10.29 3.74
CA GLY A 155 29.44 9.81 5.12
C GLY A 155 28.11 10.07 5.82
N GLN A 156 27.76 9.21 6.75
CA GLN A 156 26.47 9.28 7.49
C GLN A 156 26.21 10.66 8.12
N ASN A 157 27.24 11.28 8.73
CA ASN A 157 27.11 12.61 9.33
C ASN A 157 26.71 13.67 8.30
N ALA A 158 27.30 13.65 7.11
CA ALA A 158 26.98 14.59 6.06
C ALA A 158 25.54 14.43 5.53
N VAL A 159 25.04 13.19 5.45
CA VAL A 159 23.64 12.93 5.12
C VAL A 159 22.71 13.49 6.20
N VAL A 160 23.03 13.22 7.47
CA VAL A 160 22.26 13.74 8.61
C VAL A 160 22.19 15.26 8.60
N GLU A 161 23.31 15.96 8.37
CA GLU A 161 23.34 17.42 8.29
C GLU A 161 22.46 17.97 7.18
N ARG A 162 22.57 17.40 5.96
CA ARG A 162 21.73 17.82 4.83
C ARG A 162 20.24 17.58 5.09
N VAL A 163 19.89 16.49 5.76
CA VAL A 163 18.49 16.22 6.15
C VAL A 163 18.00 17.27 7.14
N ILE A 164 18.79 17.59 8.17
CA ILE A 164 18.43 18.62 9.15
C ILE A 164 18.24 19.98 8.45
N GLU A 165 19.20 20.41 7.63
CA GLU A 165 19.13 21.67 6.89
C GLU A 165 17.89 21.75 6.00
N SER A 166 17.58 20.67 5.27
CA SER A 166 16.44 20.62 4.37
C SER A 166 15.09 20.62 5.08
N LEU A 167 15.01 20.08 6.30
CA LEU A 167 13.76 20.02 7.08
C LEU A 167 13.56 21.24 7.96
N THR A 168 14.65 21.92 8.38
CA THR A 168 14.55 23.08 9.28
C THR A 168 13.75 24.21 8.63
N GLY A 169 12.70 24.65 9.31
CA GLY A 169 11.81 25.72 8.84
C GLY A 169 10.85 25.29 7.71
N ARG A 170 10.87 24.03 7.30
CA ARG A 170 9.92 23.50 6.34
C ARG A 170 8.64 23.05 7.07
N ASP A 171 7.50 23.44 6.54
CA ASP A 171 6.22 22.88 6.97
C ASP A 171 6.11 21.42 6.49
N ALA A 172 6.64 20.49 7.30
CA ALA A 172 6.71 19.09 6.99
C ALA A 172 6.43 18.21 8.21
N VAL A 173 5.93 17.01 7.94
CA VAL A 173 5.77 15.95 8.94
C VAL A 173 6.35 14.65 8.41
N LEU A 174 7.20 14.00 9.20
CA LEU A 174 7.74 12.69 8.89
C LEU A 174 6.83 11.60 9.46
N ILE A 175 6.31 10.75 8.60
CA ILE A 175 5.47 9.61 8.95
C ILE A 175 6.27 8.33 8.71
N VAL A 176 6.43 7.50 9.74
CA VAL A 176 7.14 6.22 9.66
C VAL A 176 6.15 5.09 9.92
N ASP A 177 5.78 4.36 8.88
CA ASP A 177 4.93 3.18 8.98
C ASP A 177 5.76 1.93 9.31
N GLU A 178 5.17 0.96 10.00
CA GLU A 178 5.79 -0.25 10.52
C GLU A 178 6.97 0.05 11.50
N ALA A 179 6.90 1.20 12.21
CA ALA A 179 7.95 1.70 13.10
C ALA A 179 8.34 0.74 14.23
N ASP A 180 7.55 -0.28 14.51
CA ASP A 180 7.88 -1.36 15.44
C ASP A 180 9.06 -2.24 14.99
N TYR A 181 9.46 -2.19 13.72
CA TYR A 181 10.70 -2.81 13.23
C TYR A 181 11.95 -1.99 13.51
N LEU A 182 11.84 -0.68 13.76
CA LEU A 182 12.99 0.15 14.06
C LEU A 182 13.68 -0.29 15.35
N SER A 183 15.02 -0.22 15.38
CA SER A 183 15.79 -0.41 16.61
C SER A 183 15.58 0.77 17.58
N ASP A 184 15.88 0.59 18.85
CA ASP A 184 15.81 1.65 19.86
C ASP A 184 16.70 2.84 19.47
N SER A 185 17.89 2.54 18.95
CA SER A 185 18.82 3.56 18.46
C SER A 185 18.31 4.31 17.22
N SER A 186 17.49 3.65 16.36
CA SER A 186 16.85 4.31 15.23
C SER A 186 15.70 5.23 15.67
N LEU A 187 14.92 4.81 16.67
CA LEU A 187 13.88 5.65 17.27
C LEU A 187 14.50 6.89 17.93
N GLU A 188 15.62 6.72 18.65
CA GLU A 188 16.34 7.82 19.25
C GLU A 188 16.96 8.75 18.21
N LEU A 189 17.46 8.22 17.10
CA LEU A 189 17.94 9.02 15.96
C LEU A 189 16.84 9.92 15.40
N LEU A 190 15.63 9.39 15.19
CA LEU A 190 14.47 10.18 14.74
C LEU A 190 14.15 11.30 15.72
N ARG A 191 14.11 11.01 17.01
CA ARG A 191 13.89 12.03 18.03
C ARG A 191 14.96 13.13 17.96
N ARG A 192 16.24 12.76 18.03
CA ARG A 192 17.33 13.74 18.11
C ARG A 192 17.55 14.52 16.83
N VAL A 193 17.48 13.86 15.68
CA VAL A 193 17.82 14.48 14.39
C VAL A 193 16.60 15.20 13.80
N ILE A 194 15.48 14.49 13.72
CA ILE A 194 14.30 15.02 13.04
C ILE A 194 13.50 15.91 13.98
N ASN A 195 13.13 15.39 15.16
CA ASN A 195 12.27 16.15 16.07
C ASN A 195 13.01 17.29 16.79
N ASP A 196 14.11 17.00 17.51
CA ASP A 196 14.76 18.03 18.32
C ASP A 196 15.54 19.07 17.50
N LYS A 197 16.30 18.64 16.45
CA LYS A 197 17.16 19.56 15.70
C LYS A 197 16.42 20.29 14.58
N SER A 198 15.65 19.58 13.74
CA SER A 198 14.93 20.25 12.66
C SER A 198 13.54 20.77 13.05
N LYS A 199 13.05 20.45 14.26
CA LYS A 199 11.70 20.82 14.75
C LYS A 199 10.56 20.28 13.87
N THR A 200 10.83 19.20 13.16
CA THR A 200 9.84 18.55 12.31
C THR A 200 9.02 17.56 13.13
N GLY A 201 7.71 17.59 12.99
CA GLY A 201 6.82 16.63 13.62
C GLY A 201 7.10 15.20 13.11
N VAL A 202 7.00 14.21 13.99
CA VAL A 202 7.22 12.79 13.65
C VAL A 202 6.01 11.96 14.05
N VAL A 203 5.53 11.12 13.15
CA VAL A 203 4.44 10.17 13.43
C VAL A 203 4.97 8.75 13.29
N LEU A 204 5.02 8.03 14.41
CA LEU A 204 5.43 6.63 14.46
C LEU A 204 4.18 5.75 14.41
N VAL A 205 4.05 4.93 13.39
CA VAL A 205 2.88 4.06 13.18
C VAL A 205 3.30 2.61 13.21
N GLY A 206 2.57 1.76 13.95
CA GLY A 206 2.95 0.35 14.04
C GLY A 206 1.93 -0.53 14.74
N LEU A 207 2.37 -1.73 15.08
CA LEU A 207 1.62 -2.71 15.87
C LEU A 207 1.65 -2.34 17.38
N PRO A 208 0.80 -2.93 18.22
CA PRO A 208 0.81 -2.69 19.68
C PRO A 208 2.17 -2.91 20.34
N ARG A 209 3.03 -3.75 19.77
CA ARG A 209 4.41 -3.96 20.25
C ARG A 209 5.27 -2.69 20.16
N LEU A 210 4.92 -1.69 19.29
CA LEU A 210 5.59 -0.39 19.26
C LEU A 210 5.38 0.36 20.57
N GLU A 211 4.16 0.39 21.10
CA GLU A 211 3.88 1.02 22.40
C GLU A 211 4.68 0.32 23.51
N PHE A 212 4.68 -1.02 23.52
CA PHE A 212 5.45 -1.78 24.49
C PHE A 212 6.96 -1.46 24.40
N LYS A 213 7.51 -1.42 23.18
CA LYS A 213 8.90 -1.04 22.93
C LYS A 213 9.20 0.35 23.52
N ILE A 214 8.40 1.36 23.17
CA ILE A 214 8.59 2.75 23.61
C ILE A 214 8.51 2.84 25.13
N ARG A 215 7.55 2.17 25.78
CA ARG A 215 7.38 2.19 27.24
C ARG A 215 8.53 1.51 28.00
N ASN A 216 9.21 0.55 27.37
CA ASN A 216 10.29 -0.22 28.00
C ASN A 216 11.69 0.21 27.56
N LEU A 217 11.81 1.35 26.87
CA LEU A 217 13.10 1.96 26.56
C LEU A 217 13.85 2.26 27.87
N LYS A 218 15.07 1.70 28.00
CA LYS A 218 15.88 1.85 29.21
C LYS A 218 16.76 3.11 29.16
N ASN A 219 16.96 3.73 30.31
CA ASN A 219 17.93 4.81 30.61
C ASN A 219 17.97 5.94 29.56
N ASP A 220 18.93 5.94 28.64
CA ASP A 220 19.19 7.06 27.71
C ASP A 220 18.07 7.31 26.69
N HIS A 221 17.12 6.38 26.54
CA HIS A 221 16.00 6.49 25.59
C HIS A 221 14.67 6.96 26.23
N GLN A 222 14.63 7.23 27.54
CA GLN A 222 13.44 7.78 28.22
C GLN A 222 13.05 9.17 27.65
N GLN A 223 14.00 9.87 27.05
CA GLN A 223 13.76 11.16 26.43
C GLN A 223 12.77 11.09 25.25
N LEU A 224 12.69 9.93 24.54
CA LEU A 224 11.68 9.75 23.50
C LEU A 224 10.26 9.81 24.09
N GLN A 225 10.05 9.21 25.26
CA GLN A 225 8.72 9.20 25.90
C GLN A 225 8.24 10.62 26.24
N SER A 226 9.14 11.50 26.66
CA SER A 226 8.82 12.89 27.02
C SER A 226 8.46 13.76 25.80
N ARG A 227 8.77 13.31 24.58
CA ARG A 227 8.48 14.00 23.33
C ARG A 227 7.21 13.49 22.65
N ILE A 228 6.56 12.48 23.22
CA ILE A 228 5.31 11.96 22.69
C ILE A 228 4.17 12.82 23.22
N GLY A 229 3.67 13.72 22.36
CA GLY A 229 2.50 14.55 22.65
C GLY A 229 1.18 13.77 22.49
N VAL A 230 1.13 12.81 21.54
CA VAL A 230 -0.10 12.09 21.20
C VAL A 230 0.14 10.59 21.05
N LEU A 231 -0.72 9.79 21.72
CA LEU A 231 -0.81 8.34 21.51
C LEU A 231 -2.23 7.98 21.06
N VAL A 232 -2.36 7.48 19.83
CA VAL A 232 -3.63 7.05 19.24
C VAL A 232 -3.70 5.54 19.14
N LYS A 233 -4.76 4.95 19.70
CA LYS A 233 -5.07 3.53 19.57
C LYS A 233 -6.20 3.33 18.55
N LEU A 234 -5.90 2.61 17.48
CA LEU A 234 -6.88 2.20 16.49
C LEU A 234 -7.50 0.87 16.94
N GLY A 235 -8.81 0.84 17.02
CA GLY A 235 -9.56 -0.36 17.35
C GLY A 235 -9.94 -1.18 16.12
N LYS A 236 -10.79 -2.17 16.35
CA LYS A 236 -11.43 -2.95 15.28
C LYS A 236 -12.28 -2.05 14.38
N LEU A 237 -12.50 -2.49 13.15
CA LEU A 237 -13.37 -1.84 12.18
C LEU A 237 -14.78 -1.68 12.76
N LYS A 238 -15.27 -0.45 12.81
CA LYS A 238 -16.63 -0.14 13.29
C LYS A 238 -17.67 -0.47 12.22
N LYS A 239 -18.89 -0.76 12.63
CA LYS A 239 -20.02 -1.04 11.73
C LYS A 239 -20.23 0.09 10.71
N ALA A 240 -20.22 1.34 11.15
CA ALA A 240 -20.37 2.50 10.26
C ALA A 240 -19.26 2.59 9.21
N ASP A 241 -18.01 2.38 9.62
CA ASP A 241 -16.86 2.38 8.70
C ASP A 241 -16.96 1.26 7.66
N ALA A 242 -17.37 0.04 8.09
CA ALA A 242 -17.58 -1.09 7.19
C ALA A 242 -18.69 -0.80 6.17
N ILE A 243 -19.81 -0.22 6.60
CA ILE A 243 -20.90 0.19 5.70
C ILE A 243 -20.39 1.20 4.68
N SER A 244 -19.62 2.20 5.09
CA SER A 244 -19.04 3.20 4.17
C SER A 244 -18.15 2.57 3.13
N ILE A 245 -17.30 1.60 3.50
CA ILE A 245 -16.42 0.88 2.58
C ILE A 245 -17.26 0.06 1.57
N ILE A 246 -18.23 -0.70 2.02
CA ILE A 246 -19.06 -1.55 1.16
C ILE A 246 -19.91 -0.73 0.21
N ALA A 247 -20.56 0.34 0.74
CA ALA A 247 -21.41 1.24 -0.04
C ALA A 247 -20.61 2.05 -1.09
N GLY A 248 -19.31 2.25 -0.87
CA GLY A 248 -18.41 2.85 -1.85
C GLY A 248 -18.26 2.02 -3.11
N VAL A 249 -18.50 0.71 -3.03
CA VAL A 249 -18.42 -0.23 -4.16
C VAL A 249 -19.81 -0.59 -4.69
N TRP A 250 -20.70 -1.03 -3.82
CA TRP A 250 -22.04 -1.49 -4.20
C TRP A 250 -23.11 -0.56 -3.64
N LYS A 251 -23.77 0.18 -4.52
CA LYS A 251 -24.87 1.07 -4.16
C LYS A 251 -26.18 0.28 -4.02
N GLY A 252 -27.00 0.65 -3.05
CA GLY A 252 -28.35 0.08 -2.90
C GLY A 252 -28.40 -1.35 -2.34
N VAL A 253 -27.31 -1.82 -1.74
CA VAL A 253 -27.28 -3.13 -1.08
C VAL A 253 -28.17 -3.12 0.18
N PRO A 254 -29.01 -4.14 0.41
CA PRO A 254 -29.86 -4.26 1.60
C PRO A 254 -29.05 -4.31 2.89
N THR A 255 -29.60 -3.76 3.98
CA THR A 255 -28.92 -3.66 5.28
C THR A 255 -28.46 -5.01 5.83
N GLN A 256 -29.23 -6.08 5.60
CA GLN A 256 -28.90 -7.43 6.04
C GLN A 256 -27.57 -7.92 5.41
N ILE A 257 -27.29 -7.52 4.19
CA ILE A 257 -26.05 -7.90 3.47
C ILE A 257 -24.84 -7.24 4.12
N PHE A 258 -24.94 -6.00 4.57
CA PHE A 258 -23.85 -5.36 5.33
C PHE A 258 -23.51 -6.14 6.60
N ASP A 259 -24.51 -6.61 7.34
CA ASP A 259 -24.30 -7.35 8.59
C ASP A 259 -23.56 -8.67 8.32
N THR A 260 -23.87 -9.37 7.21
CA THR A 260 -23.16 -10.58 6.79
C THR A 260 -21.67 -10.29 6.48
N PHE A 261 -21.38 -9.24 5.73
CA PHE A 261 -19.97 -8.81 5.48
C PHE A 261 -19.23 -8.51 6.78
N ILE A 262 -19.86 -7.76 7.69
CA ILE A 262 -19.25 -7.30 8.94
C ILE A 262 -18.94 -8.48 9.87
N GLN A 263 -19.87 -9.42 9.99
CA GLN A 263 -19.69 -10.64 10.79
C GLN A 263 -18.54 -11.49 10.23
N THR A 264 -18.51 -11.72 8.91
CA THR A 264 -17.46 -12.50 8.25
C THR A 264 -16.10 -11.82 8.35
N ALA A 265 -16.03 -10.49 8.25
CA ALA A 265 -14.80 -9.71 8.36
C ALA A 265 -14.22 -9.65 9.78
N ASN A 266 -15.01 -9.97 10.80
CA ASN A 266 -14.64 -10.01 12.22
C ASN A 266 -13.82 -8.79 12.70
N GLY A 267 -14.20 -7.60 12.27
CA GLY A 267 -13.59 -6.33 12.69
C GLY A 267 -12.24 -6.00 12.03
N SER A 268 -11.85 -6.70 10.97
CA SER A 268 -10.63 -6.44 10.20
C SER A 268 -10.97 -5.80 8.86
N THR A 269 -10.46 -4.58 8.61
CA THR A 269 -10.60 -3.89 7.32
C THR A 269 -9.95 -4.68 6.19
N ARG A 270 -8.78 -5.28 6.44
CA ARG A 270 -8.07 -6.13 5.46
C ARG A 270 -8.92 -7.33 5.06
N THR A 271 -9.55 -7.98 6.04
CA THR A 271 -10.42 -9.14 5.78
C THR A 271 -11.66 -8.71 5.02
N LEU A 272 -12.28 -7.57 5.38
CA LEU A 272 -13.43 -7.02 4.66
C LEU A 272 -13.09 -6.78 3.18
N VAL A 273 -12.00 -6.08 2.88
CA VAL A 273 -11.59 -5.78 1.49
C VAL A 273 -11.27 -7.07 0.72
N LYS A 274 -10.61 -8.04 1.35
CA LYS A 274 -10.37 -9.35 0.72
C LYS A 274 -11.68 -10.09 0.44
N LEU A 275 -12.61 -10.08 1.39
CA LEU A 275 -13.93 -10.68 1.24
C LEU A 275 -14.70 -10.05 0.08
N MET A 276 -14.73 -8.72 0.02
CA MET A 276 -15.37 -7.98 -1.08
C MET A 276 -14.76 -8.36 -2.44
N GLY A 277 -13.45 -8.50 -2.54
CA GLY A 277 -12.79 -8.95 -3.76
C GLY A 277 -13.18 -10.38 -4.15
N ARG A 278 -13.36 -11.30 -3.19
CA ARG A 278 -13.83 -12.66 -3.47
C ARG A 278 -15.29 -12.70 -3.88
N VAL A 279 -16.14 -11.96 -3.19
CA VAL A 279 -17.55 -11.77 -3.55
C VAL A 279 -17.68 -11.27 -4.99
N HIS A 280 -16.92 -10.25 -5.37
CA HIS A 280 -16.91 -9.74 -6.74
C HIS A 280 -16.55 -10.81 -7.78
N GLN A 281 -15.53 -11.63 -7.49
CA GLN A 281 -15.13 -12.73 -8.39
C GLN A 281 -16.25 -13.79 -8.54
N ILE A 282 -16.90 -14.18 -7.43
CA ILE A 282 -18.01 -15.17 -7.45
C ILE A 282 -19.21 -14.57 -8.18
N MET A 283 -19.54 -13.29 -7.92
CA MET A 283 -20.60 -12.59 -8.65
C MET A 283 -20.37 -12.61 -10.17
N GLY A 284 -19.13 -12.36 -10.62
CA GLY A 284 -18.77 -12.43 -12.04
C GLY A 284 -18.98 -13.83 -12.63
N LEU A 285 -18.63 -14.89 -11.91
CA LEU A 285 -18.85 -16.29 -12.33
C LEU A 285 -20.35 -16.63 -12.42
N ASN A 286 -21.14 -16.18 -11.45
CA ASN A 286 -22.58 -16.43 -11.34
C ASN A 286 -23.42 -15.44 -12.17
N LYS A 287 -22.79 -14.45 -12.81
CA LYS A 287 -23.46 -13.34 -13.53
C LYS A 287 -24.45 -12.58 -12.63
N ALA A 288 -24.13 -12.47 -11.34
CA ALA A 288 -24.93 -11.73 -10.36
C ALA A 288 -24.54 -10.25 -10.38
N ASN A 289 -25.52 -9.36 -10.28
CA ASN A 289 -25.29 -7.90 -10.27
C ASN A 289 -25.12 -7.32 -8.85
N THR A 290 -25.58 -8.04 -7.83
CA THR A 290 -25.53 -7.62 -6.44
C THR A 290 -25.08 -8.76 -5.55
N PRO A 291 -24.34 -8.50 -4.47
CA PRO A 291 -23.97 -9.53 -3.51
C PRO A 291 -25.20 -10.01 -2.72
N ASP A 292 -25.26 -11.30 -2.44
CA ASP A 292 -26.22 -11.93 -1.54
C ASP A 292 -25.52 -12.69 -0.41
N ALA A 293 -26.30 -13.22 0.53
CA ALA A 293 -25.75 -13.90 1.70
C ALA A 293 -25.03 -15.22 1.37
N GLU A 294 -25.46 -15.93 0.32
CA GLU A 294 -24.86 -17.20 -0.10
C GLU A 294 -23.47 -16.95 -0.72
N ILE A 295 -23.37 -15.98 -1.63
CA ILE A 295 -22.11 -15.56 -2.24
C ILE A 295 -21.10 -15.09 -1.18
N ILE A 296 -21.58 -14.34 -0.17
CA ILE A 296 -20.70 -13.86 0.92
C ILE A 296 -20.22 -15.03 1.78
N ALA A 297 -21.09 -15.98 2.10
CA ALA A 297 -20.74 -17.17 2.87
C ALA A 297 -19.68 -18.01 2.12
N GLU A 298 -19.90 -18.32 0.84
CA GLU A 298 -18.97 -19.02 -0.03
C GLU A 298 -17.62 -18.29 -0.10
N ALA A 299 -17.64 -16.96 -0.32
CA ALA A 299 -16.44 -16.14 -0.34
C ALA A 299 -15.70 -16.18 1.01
N GLY A 300 -16.44 -16.24 2.11
CA GLY A 300 -15.90 -16.31 3.47
C GLY A 300 -15.17 -17.61 3.77
N GLU A 301 -15.62 -18.74 3.21
CA GLU A 301 -14.95 -20.04 3.33
C GLU A 301 -13.57 -20.06 2.66
N LEU A 302 -13.40 -19.28 1.61
CA LEU A 302 -12.13 -19.15 0.88
C LEU A 302 -11.10 -18.26 1.59
N LEU A 303 -11.48 -17.59 2.69
CA LEU A 303 -10.57 -16.76 3.46
C LEU A 303 -9.90 -17.59 4.56
N MET A 304 -8.56 -17.55 4.60
CA MET A 304 -7.85 -18.06 5.78
C MET A 304 -8.24 -17.20 7.01
N ARG A 305 -8.75 -17.84 8.01
CA ARG A 305 -9.08 -17.26 9.32
C ARG A 305 -7.86 -17.15 10.21
#